data_9c61c8eace9fc5a6cab7fc148fd5971f
#
_entry.id   9c61c8eace9fc5a6cab7fc148fd5971f
#
_cell.length_a   1.000
_cell.length_b   1.000
_cell.length_c   1.000
_cell.angle_alpha   90.00
_cell.angle_beta   90.00
_cell.angle_gamma   90.00
#
_symmetry.space_group_name_H-M   'P 1'
#
loop_
_entity.id
_entity.type
_entity.pdbx_description
1 polymer ?
#
loop_
_entity_poly.entity_id
_entity_poly.type
_entity_poly.pdbx_seq_one_letter_code
_entity_poly.pdbx_strand_id
1 'polypeptide(L)'
;MSLLEIKNLNLTYPNGKKIFENAEITLQPGESQALWCPNGTGKTSLFRVVTGLLKPQTADIFLEDKAVTNEEEFKALRLKVGFVLQHADDQLFFPQVIDDVAFGPLNQGLNEKEARKVSEEALSNLGILELKDALSYELSGGQKKLVTLACVLSMKPQVLLLDEPTNGLDVDSKQRLIEVINKIDAAKIIISHDPDMMSSTCTKFSTIRNCRIESIAKPEMHEHWHTHFYGGVPHTHHEST
;
A
#
# COMPACT_ATOMS: atom_id res chain seq x y z
N MET A 1 19.98 11.21 3.21
CA MET A 1 19.93 9.79 3.62
C MET A 1 18.61 9.22 3.13
N SER A 2 18.62 8.25 2.25
CA SER A 2 17.41 7.60 1.76
C SER A 2 16.89 6.61 2.81
N LEU A 3 15.56 6.51 2.97
CA LEU A 3 14.96 5.50 3.83
C LEU A 3 14.83 4.16 3.10
N LEU A 4 14.30 4.18 1.88
CA LEU A 4 14.21 3.02 1.00
C LEU A 4 14.71 3.42 -0.38
N GLU A 5 15.58 2.61 -0.97
CA GLU A 5 16.10 2.87 -2.31
C GLU A 5 16.20 1.58 -3.10
N ILE A 6 15.83 1.64 -4.36
CA ILE A 6 15.99 0.56 -5.34
C ILE A 6 16.72 1.14 -6.54
N LYS A 7 17.77 0.47 -6.99
CA LYS A 7 18.56 0.80 -8.18
C LYS A 7 18.73 -0.43 -9.07
N ASN A 8 19.09 -0.19 -10.31
CA ASN A 8 19.43 -1.24 -11.27
C ASN A 8 18.35 -2.34 -11.38
N LEU A 9 17.06 -1.99 -11.18
CA LEU A 9 15.99 -2.97 -11.22
C LEU A 9 15.73 -3.41 -12.66
N ASN A 10 15.97 -4.70 -12.92
CA ASN A 10 15.63 -5.37 -14.17
C ASN A 10 14.74 -6.55 -13.85
N LEU A 11 13.54 -6.56 -14.41
CA LEU A 11 12.54 -7.61 -14.22
C LEU A 11 11.90 -7.99 -15.56
N THR A 12 12.06 -9.23 -15.94
CA THR A 12 11.37 -9.85 -17.09
C THR A 12 10.66 -11.11 -16.60
N TYR A 13 9.38 -11.24 -16.92
CA TYR A 13 8.61 -12.43 -16.56
C TYR A 13 8.99 -13.65 -17.42
N PRO A 14 8.66 -14.89 -16.98
CA PRO A 14 8.97 -16.11 -17.73
C PRO A 14 8.41 -16.15 -19.16
N ASN A 15 7.32 -15.43 -19.39
CA ASN A 15 6.70 -15.30 -20.72
C ASN A 15 7.41 -14.29 -21.65
N GLY A 16 8.56 -13.76 -21.24
CA GLY A 16 9.35 -12.78 -21.99
C GLY A 16 8.88 -11.33 -21.85
N LYS A 17 7.79 -11.05 -21.11
CA LYS A 17 7.34 -9.68 -20.88
C LYS A 17 8.31 -8.93 -19.98
N LYS A 18 8.98 -7.91 -20.53
CA LYS A 18 9.83 -6.99 -19.78
C LYS A 18 8.94 -6.07 -18.95
N ILE A 19 9.20 -5.98 -17.66
CA ILE A 19 8.46 -5.17 -16.69
C ILE A 19 9.28 -3.94 -16.27
N PHE A 20 10.56 -4.17 -15.90
CA PHE A 20 11.49 -3.10 -15.54
C PHE A 20 12.81 -3.26 -16.30
N GLU A 21 13.41 -2.13 -16.66
CA GLU A 21 14.72 -2.03 -17.31
C GLU A 21 15.48 -0.86 -16.70
N ASN A 22 16.49 -1.18 -15.89
CA ASN A 22 17.28 -0.21 -15.14
C ASN A 22 16.40 0.83 -14.40
N ALA A 23 15.33 0.35 -13.77
CA ALA A 23 14.40 1.20 -13.04
C ALA A 23 14.95 1.53 -11.65
N GLU A 24 14.63 2.73 -11.18
CA GLU A 24 15.09 3.26 -9.89
C GLU A 24 13.93 3.95 -9.17
N ILE A 25 13.90 3.83 -7.84
CA ILE A 25 12.99 4.59 -6.99
C ILE A 25 13.65 4.85 -5.65
N THR A 26 13.47 6.06 -5.12
CA THR A 26 14.00 6.46 -3.81
C THR A 26 12.89 7.09 -2.98
N LEU A 27 12.77 6.67 -1.73
CA LEU A 27 11.82 7.21 -0.75
C LEU A 27 12.60 7.81 0.43
N GLN A 28 12.28 9.05 0.78
CA GLN A 28 12.87 9.75 1.93
C GLN A 28 12.04 9.53 3.20
N PRO A 29 12.61 9.69 4.40
CA PRO A 29 11.84 9.67 5.64
C PRO A 29 10.67 10.66 5.59
N GLY A 30 9.47 10.23 6.01
CA GLY A 30 8.26 11.05 6.03
C GLY A 30 7.67 11.39 4.65
N GLU A 31 8.27 10.93 3.57
CA GLU A 31 7.80 11.18 2.21
C GLU A 31 6.59 10.31 1.85
N SER A 32 5.63 10.87 1.11
CA SER A 32 4.52 10.15 0.50
C SER A 32 4.60 10.28 -1.01
N GLN A 33 4.83 9.16 -1.69
CA GLN A 33 5.00 9.09 -3.14
C GLN A 33 3.89 8.28 -3.80
N ALA A 34 3.20 8.87 -4.77
CA ALA A 34 2.26 8.19 -5.64
C ALA A 34 2.99 7.48 -6.78
N LEU A 35 2.60 6.25 -7.08
CA LEU A 35 2.99 5.54 -8.30
C LEU A 35 1.74 5.36 -9.16
N TRP A 36 1.53 6.30 -10.08
CA TRP A 36 0.37 6.34 -10.95
C TRP A 36 0.72 5.86 -12.36
N CYS A 37 0.14 4.74 -12.76
CA CYS A 37 0.36 4.18 -14.09
C CYS A 37 -0.69 3.12 -14.42
N PRO A 38 -0.92 2.82 -15.71
CA PRO A 38 -1.91 1.84 -16.16
C PRO A 38 -1.75 0.46 -15.52
N ASN A 39 -2.82 -0.33 -15.54
CA ASN A 39 -2.77 -1.70 -15.07
C ASN A 39 -1.82 -2.56 -15.92
N GLY A 40 -1.17 -3.54 -15.28
CA GLY A 40 -0.24 -4.45 -15.96
C GLY A 40 1.15 -3.87 -16.27
N THR A 41 1.48 -2.66 -15.76
CA THR A 41 2.81 -2.03 -15.91
C THR A 41 3.84 -2.53 -14.91
N GLY A 42 3.45 -3.31 -13.90
CA GLY A 42 4.39 -3.87 -12.93
C GLY A 42 4.35 -3.26 -11.52
N LYS A 43 3.35 -2.43 -11.19
CA LYS A 43 3.20 -1.78 -9.88
C LYS A 43 3.35 -2.75 -8.70
N THR A 44 2.47 -3.74 -8.62
CA THR A 44 2.51 -4.77 -7.58
C THR A 44 3.81 -5.57 -7.62
N SER A 45 4.40 -5.77 -8.82
CA SER A 45 5.68 -6.46 -8.97
C SER A 45 6.82 -5.70 -8.33
N LEU A 46 6.81 -4.36 -8.40
CA LEU A 46 7.76 -3.51 -7.68
C LEU A 46 7.71 -3.79 -6.18
N PHE A 47 6.51 -3.76 -5.58
CA PHE A 47 6.34 -4.01 -4.15
C PHE A 47 6.77 -5.42 -3.74
N ARG A 48 6.49 -6.42 -4.59
CA ARG A 48 6.95 -7.79 -4.37
C ARG A 48 8.47 -7.93 -4.48
N VAL A 49 9.13 -7.17 -5.35
CA VAL A 49 10.60 -7.13 -5.42
C VAL A 49 11.16 -6.48 -4.16
N VAL A 50 10.63 -5.32 -3.74
CA VAL A 50 11.05 -4.62 -2.50
C VAL A 50 11.02 -5.55 -1.29
N THR A 51 9.95 -6.33 -1.17
CA THR A 51 9.74 -7.22 -0.02
C THR A 51 10.40 -8.59 -0.17
N GLY A 52 11.12 -8.84 -1.27
CA GLY A 52 11.78 -10.12 -1.54
C GLY A 52 10.83 -11.26 -1.94
N LEU A 53 9.55 -10.95 -2.20
CA LEU A 53 8.53 -11.93 -2.62
C LEU A 53 8.60 -12.26 -4.13
N LEU A 54 9.34 -11.47 -4.90
CA LEU A 54 9.59 -11.68 -6.32
C LEU A 54 11.07 -11.41 -6.59
N LYS A 55 11.77 -12.41 -7.13
CA LYS A 55 13.19 -12.27 -7.46
C LYS A 55 13.35 -11.67 -8.86
N PRO A 56 13.96 -10.48 -9.00
CA PRO A 56 14.29 -9.88 -10.30
C PRO A 56 15.56 -10.51 -10.89
N GLN A 57 15.89 -10.19 -12.15
CA GLN A 57 17.19 -10.53 -12.73
C GLN A 57 18.32 -9.76 -12.04
N THR A 58 18.09 -8.45 -11.79
CA THR A 58 18.98 -7.61 -10.99
C THR A 58 18.17 -6.60 -10.19
N ALA A 59 18.60 -6.28 -8.99
CA ALA A 59 18.16 -5.12 -8.21
C ALA A 59 19.16 -4.89 -7.07
N ASP A 60 19.47 -3.62 -6.84
CA ASP A 60 20.20 -3.19 -5.65
C ASP A 60 19.17 -2.53 -4.72
N ILE A 61 18.87 -3.16 -3.59
CA ILE A 61 17.88 -2.70 -2.62
C ILE A 61 18.59 -2.24 -1.37
N PHE A 62 18.24 -1.06 -0.88
CA PHE A 62 18.79 -0.47 0.34
C PHE A 62 17.66 -0.02 1.27
N LEU A 63 17.79 -0.32 2.55
CA LEU A 63 16.97 0.21 3.63
C LEU A 63 17.87 0.94 4.63
N GLU A 64 17.60 2.21 4.92
CA GLU A 64 18.45 3.05 5.78
C GLU A 64 19.92 3.05 5.32
N ASP A 65 20.15 3.21 4.01
CA ASP A 65 21.45 3.14 3.32
C ASP A 65 22.20 1.78 3.47
N LYS A 66 21.57 0.74 4.01
CA LYS A 66 22.14 -0.61 4.13
C LYS A 66 21.62 -1.49 3.01
N ALA A 67 22.52 -2.17 2.31
CA ALA A 67 22.16 -3.12 1.26
C ALA A 67 21.38 -4.32 1.84
N VAL A 68 20.39 -4.78 1.07
CA VAL A 68 19.56 -5.95 1.37
C VAL A 68 19.80 -7.00 0.28
N THR A 69 20.56 -8.05 0.60
CA THR A 69 21.12 -8.97 -0.39
C THR A 69 20.74 -10.43 -0.15
N ASN A 70 20.40 -10.81 1.08
CA ASN A 70 20.11 -12.18 1.47
C ASN A 70 18.77 -12.29 2.22
N GLU A 71 18.29 -13.52 2.44
CA GLU A 71 16.97 -13.75 3.04
C GLU A 71 16.85 -13.24 4.49
N GLU A 72 17.92 -13.27 5.28
CA GLU A 72 17.90 -12.74 6.64
C GLU A 72 17.71 -11.21 6.64
N GLU A 73 18.37 -10.51 5.72
CA GLU A 73 18.22 -9.08 5.52
C GLU A 73 16.82 -8.74 4.98
N PHE A 74 16.28 -9.53 4.04
CA PHE A 74 14.88 -9.39 3.62
C PHE A 74 13.89 -9.64 4.75
N LYS A 75 14.14 -10.61 5.63
CA LYS A 75 13.33 -10.83 6.82
C LYS A 75 13.36 -9.60 7.74
N ALA A 76 14.53 -9.02 7.98
CA ALA A 76 14.65 -7.78 8.75
C ALA A 76 13.97 -6.60 8.06
N LEU A 77 14.06 -6.48 6.73
CA LEU A 77 13.37 -5.47 5.94
C LEU A 77 11.84 -5.59 6.12
N ARG A 78 11.28 -6.79 6.00
CA ARG A 78 9.82 -7.02 6.14
C ARG A 78 9.26 -6.66 7.52
N LEU A 79 10.09 -6.57 8.56
CA LEU A 79 9.67 -6.07 9.87
C LEU A 79 9.56 -4.54 9.93
N LYS A 80 10.21 -3.83 8.99
CA LYS A 80 10.21 -2.36 8.91
C LYS A 80 9.42 -1.81 7.74
N VAL A 81 9.16 -2.61 6.72
CA VAL A 81 8.42 -2.26 5.51
C VAL A 81 7.10 -3.02 5.51
N GLY A 82 6.04 -2.31 5.80
CA GLY A 82 4.68 -2.86 5.77
C GLY A 82 4.12 -2.84 4.36
N PHE A 83 3.55 -3.96 3.92
CA PHE A 83 2.89 -4.09 2.63
C PHE A 83 1.42 -4.42 2.81
N VAL A 84 0.54 -3.52 2.36
CA VAL A 84 -0.91 -3.73 2.32
C VAL A 84 -1.29 -4.16 0.91
N LEU A 85 -1.82 -5.36 0.80
CA LEU A 85 -2.19 -5.98 -0.47
C LEU A 85 -3.47 -5.39 -1.06
N GLN A 86 -3.61 -5.45 -2.38
CA GLN A 86 -4.79 -4.98 -3.10
C GLN A 86 -6.08 -5.66 -2.63
N HIS A 87 -6.04 -7.00 -2.46
CA HIS A 87 -7.17 -7.78 -1.97
C HIS A 87 -6.97 -8.13 -0.50
N ALA A 88 -7.88 -7.67 0.35
CA ALA A 88 -7.82 -7.91 1.78
C ALA A 88 -7.89 -9.40 2.13
N ASP A 89 -8.66 -10.19 1.36
CA ASP A 89 -8.79 -11.64 1.54
C ASP A 89 -7.48 -12.41 1.30
N ASP A 90 -6.52 -11.83 0.58
CA ASP A 90 -5.17 -12.42 0.40
C ASP A 90 -4.26 -12.19 1.61
N GLN A 91 -4.67 -11.31 2.54
CA GLN A 91 -3.87 -10.90 3.70
C GLN A 91 -4.47 -11.37 5.03
N LEU A 92 -5.79 -11.56 5.12
CA LEU A 92 -6.49 -12.04 6.31
C LEU A 92 -6.65 -13.57 6.22
N PHE A 93 -6.10 -14.30 7.17
CA PHE A 93 -6.09 -15.77 7.14
C PHE A 93 -6.47 -16.42 8.47
N PHE A 94 -6.56 -15.68 9.57
CA PHE A 94 -7.11 -16.16 10.83
C PHE A 94 -8.63 -15.96 10.89
N PRO A 95 -9.34 -16.82 11.63
CA PRO A 95 -10.78 -16.64 11.83
C PRO A 95 -11.13 -15.32 12.50
N GLN A 96 -10.38 -14.90 13.53
CA GLN A 96 -10.65 -13.70 14.30
C GLN A 96 -9.71 -12.54 13.91
N VAL A 97 -10.27 -11.34 13.86
CA VAL A 97 -9.53 -10.09 13.53
C VAL A 97 -8.32 -9.89 14.43
N ILE A 98 -8.46 -10.07 15.74
CA ILE A 98 -7.37 -9.84 16.69
C ILE A 98 -6.17 -10.75 16.43
N ASP A 99 -6.40 -11.96 15.96
CA ASP A 99 -5.35 -12.95 15.70
C ASP A 99 -4.59 -12.59 14.40
N ASP A 100 -5.30 -12.08 13.36
CA ASP A 100 -4.67 -11.53 12.15
C ASP A 100 -3.78 -10.34 12.52
N VAL A 101 -4.27 -9.40 13.34
CA VAL A 101 -3.52 -8.20 13.72
C VAL A 101 -2.34 -8.52 14.64
N ALA A 102 -2.46 -9.54 15.51
CA ALA A 102 -1.40 -9.95 16.41
C ALA A 102 -0.28 -10.76 15.75
N PHE A 103 -0.52 -11.32 14.56
CA PHE A 103 0.45 -12.14 13.86
C PHE A 103 1.78 -11.44 13.59
N GLY A 104 1.73 -10.19 13.13
CA GLY A 104 2.93 -9.37 12.90
C GLY A 104 3.76 -9.16 14.17
N PRO A 105 3.19 -8.60 15.24
CA PRO A 105 3.86 -8.43 16.53
C PRO A 105 4.43 -9.72 17.11
N LEU A 106 3.74 -10.85 17.01
CA LEU A 106 4.25 -12.17 17.43
C LEU A 106 5.50 -12.55 16.65
N ASN A 107 5.54 -12.31 15.33
CA ASN A 107 6.71 -12.55 14.49
C ASN A 107 7.87 -11.58 14.79
N GLN A 108 7.59 -10.43 15.39
CA GLN A 108 8.62 -9.52 15.92
C GLN A 108 9.19 -10.01 17.28
N GLY A 109 8.65 -11.08 17.86
CA GLY A 109 9.12 -11.69 19.09
C GLY A 109 8.41 -11.18 20.36
N LEU A 110 7.32 -10.42 20.23
CA LEU A 110 6.50 -10.05 21.39
C LEU A 110 5.77 -11.31 21.93
N ASN A 111 5.57 -11.36 23.25
CA ASN A 111 4.71 -12.39 23.82
C ASN A 111 3.22 -12.11 23.51
N GLU A 112 2.35 -13.09 23.70
CA GLU A 112 0.92 -13.00 23.36
C GLU A 112 0.22 -11.80 23.99
N LYS A 113 0.53 -11.48 25.27
CA LYS A 113 -0.10 -10.37 25.98
C LYS A 113 0.32 -9.01 25.38
N GLU A 114 1.61 -8.86 25.07
CA GLU A 114 2.14 -7.66 24.44
C GLU A 114 1.62 -7.52 23.00
N ALA A 115 1.63 -8.61 22.23
CA ALA A 115 1.11 -8.63 20.87
C ALA A 115 -0.37 -8.22 20.83
N ARG A 116 -1.23 -8.79 21.69
CA ARG A 116 -2.62 -8.38 21.81
C ARG A 116 -2.79 -6.91 22.15
N LYS A 117 -1.98 -6.39 23.09
CA LYS A 117 -2.05 -4.98 23.48
C LYS A 117 -1.75 -4.06 22.29
N VAL A 118 -0.66 -4.27 21.56
CA VAL A 118 -0.31 -3.43 20.41
C VAL A 118 -1.32 -3.58 19.26
N SER A 119 -1.94 -4.75 19.13
CA SER A 119 -3.00 -5.01 18.16
C SER A 119 -4.27 -4.23 18.50
N GLU A 120 -4.70 -4.24 19.76
CA GLU A 120 -5.85 -3.45 20.22
C GLU A 120 -5.57 -1.94 20.07
N GLU A 121 -4.33 -1.48 20.34
CA GLU A 121 -3.91 -0.11 20.07
C GLU A 121 -4.00 0.25 18.58
N ALA A 122 -3.56 -0.64 17.68
CA ALA A 122 -3.65 -0.42 16.24
C ALA A 122 -5.11 -0.35 15.75
N LEU A 123 -5.96 -1.28 16.20
CA LEU A 123 -7.41 -1.25 15.91
C LEU A 123 -8.10 0.00 16.45
N SER A 124 -7.73 0.43 17.67
CA SER A 124 -8.25 1.64 18.29
C SER A 124 -7.88 2.91 17.52
N ASN A 125 -6.62 3.02 17.07
CA ASN A 125 -6.14 4.15 16.27
C ASN A 125 -6.86 4.27 14.92
N LEU A 126 -7.34 3.14 14.38
CA LEU A 126 -8.16 3.11 13.16
C LEU A 126 -9.66 3.27 13.44
N GLY A 127 -10.07 3.34 14.72
CA GLY A 127 -11.47 3.45 15.13
C GLY A 127 -12.30 2.22 14.81
N ILE A 128 -11.70 1.03 14.90
CA ILE A 128 -12.35 -0.28 14.64
C ILE A 128 -12.07 -1.30 15.76
N LEU A 129 -11.80 -0.85 16.97
CA LEU A 129 -11.52 -1.74 18.11
C LEU A 129 -12.69 -2.68 18.40
N GLU A 130 -13.92 -2.26 18.12
CA GLU A 130 -15.13 -3.07 18.25
C GLU A 130 -15.13 -4.33 17.39
N LEU A 131 -14.32 -4.36 16.33
CA LEU A 131 -14.21 -5.52 15.43
C LEU A 131 -13.20 -6.57 15.92
N LYS A 132 -12.51 -6.36 17.03
CA LYS A 132 -11.40 -7.22 17.47
C LYS A 132 -11.76 -8.71 17.59
N ASP A 133 -12.97 -8.97 18.07
CA ASP A 133 -13.48 -10.34 18.30
C ASP A 133 -14.37 -10.84 17.13
N ALA A 134 -14.52 -10.02 16.07
CA ALA A 134 -15.31 -10.38 14.90
C ALA A 134 -14.59 -11.43 14.04
N LEU A 135 -15.37 -12.15 13.24
CA LEU A 135 -14.86 -13.12 12.28
C LEU A 135 -14.50 -12.39 10.97
N SER A 136 -13.27 -12.61 10.48
CA SER A 136 -12.72 -11.89 9.33
C SER A 136 -13.60 -12.03 8.07
N TYR A 137 -14.30 -13.16 7.90
CA TYR A 137 -15.18 -13.40 6.74
C TYR A 137 -16.54 -12.67 6.82
N GLU A 138 -16.94 -12.19 8.00
CA GLU A 138 -18.20 -11.45 8.20
C GLU A 138 -18.06 -9.94 7.96
N LEU A 139 -16.82 -9.46 7.79
CA LEU A 139 -16.52 -8.04 7.62
C LEU A 139 -16.92 -7.53 6.23
N SER A 140 -17.41 -6.28 6.19
CA SER A 140 -17.55 -5.55 4.92
C SER A 140 -16.18 -5.31 4.25
N GLY A 141 -16.18 -5.00 2.94
CA GLY A 141 -14.93 -4.71 2.22
C GLY A 141 -14.13 -3.57 2.83
N GLY A 142 -14.79 -2.50 3.29
CA GLY A 142 -14.16 -1.37 3.99
C GLY A 142 -13.55 -1.78 5.33
N GLN A 143 -14.28 -2.57 6.12
CA GLN A 143 -13.77 -3.10 7.39
C GLN A 143 -12.55 -4.00 7.18
N LYS A 144 -12.58 -4.91 6.20
CA LYS A 144 -11.44 -5.76 5.85
C LYS A 144 -10.21 -4.93 5.49
N LYS A 145 -10.35 -3.86 4.71
CA LYS A 145 -9.24 -2.95 4.36
C LYS A 145 -8.64 -2.26 5.60
N LEU A 146 -9.47 -1.78 6.52
CA LEU A 146 -8.99 -1.20 7.77
C LEU A 146 -8.28 -2.25 8.64
N VAL A 147 -8.79 -3.48 8.69
CA VAL A 147 -8.14 -4.58 9.42
C VAL A 147 -6.78 -4.95 8.80
N THR A 148 -6.68 -5.07 7.46
CA THR A 148 -5.37 -5.30 6.80
C THR A 148 -4.37 -4.19 7.09
N LEU A 149 -4.83 -2.94 7.16
CA LEU A 149 -3.99 -1.82 7.57
C LEU A 149 -3.58 -1.95 9.05
N ALA A 150 -4.50 -2.36 9.95
CA ALA A 150 -4.17 -2.64 11.36
C ALA A 150 -3.08 -3.72 11.51
N CYS A 151 -3.17 -4.81 10.73
CA CYS A 151 -2.16 -5.89 10.71
C CYS A 151 -0.75 -5.35 10.42
N VAL A 152 -0.66 -4.39 9.51
CA VAL A 152 0.62 -3.79 9.15
C VAL A 152 1.07 -2.74 10.18
N LEU A 153 0.16 -1.88 10.66
CA LEU A 153 0.47 -0.81 11.60
C LEU A 153 0.81 -1.31 13.00
N SER A 154 0.31 -2.48 13.42
CA SER A 154 0.67 -3.10 14.69
C SER A 154 2.17 -3.38 14.82
N MET A 155 2.87 -3.55 13.69
CA MET A 155 4.33 -3.72 13.61
C MET A 155 5.10 -2.40 13.65
N LYS A 156 4.44 -1.23 13.62
CA LYS A 156 5.05 0.11 13.58
C LYS A 156 6.08 0.26 12.47
N PRO A 157 5.70 0.03 11.21
CA PRO A 157 6.63 0.06 10.07
C PRO A 157 7.17 1.49 9.84
N GLN A 158 8.38 1.58 9.31
CA GLN A 158 8.98 2.85 8.86
C GLN A 158 8.53 3.23 7.45
N VAL A 159 8.22 2.23 6.62
CA VAL A 159 7.73 2.38 5.25
C VAL A 159 6.42 1.64 5.08
N LEU A 160 5.46 2.25 4.39
CA LEU A 160 4.22 1.63 3.97
C LEU A 160 4.16 1.53 2.44
N LEU A 161 3.93 0.33 1.95
CA LEU A 161 3.62 0.05 0.56
C LEU A 161 2.12 -0.26 0.47
N LEU A 162 1.35 0.61 -0.18
CA LEU A 162 -0.10 0.50 -0.28
C LEU A 162 -0.49 0.22 -1.74
N ASP A 163 -1.04 -0.96 -2.01
CA ASP A 163 -1.45 -1.38 -3.36
C ASP A 163 -2.96 -1.24 -3.51
N GLU A 164 -3.42 -0.22 -4.24
CA GLU A 164 -4.82 0.11 -4.52
C GLU A 164 -5.71 0.07 -3.25
N PRO A 165 -5.34 0.78 -2.17
CA PRO A 165 -6.00 0.63 -0.87
C PRO A 165 -7.47 1.08 -0.87
N THR A 166 -7.87 2.01 -1.76
CA THR A 166 -9.24 2.51 -1.87
C THR A 166 -10.11 1.73 -2.86
N ASN A 167 -9.52 0.79 -3.61
CA ASN A 167 -10.26 0.05 -4.64
C ASN A 167 -11.40 -0.78 -4.02
N GLY A 168 -12.60 -0.65 -4.62
CA GLY A 168 -13.81 -1.38 -4.19
C GLY A 168 -14.47 -0.84 -2.93
N LEU A 169 -14.07 0.34 -2.43
CA LEU A 169 -14.72 1.01 -1.31
C LEU A 169 -15.82 1.96 -1.79
N ASP A 170 -16.88 2.08 -0.97
CA ASP A 170 -17.83 3.18 -1.07
C ASP A 170 -17.19 4.52 -0.69
N VAL A 171 -17.88 5.62 -0.99
CA VAL A 171 -17.35 6.99 -0.81
C VAL A 171 -16.95 7.27 0.64
N ASP A 172 -17.79 6.87 1.61
CA ASP A 172 -17.55 7.16 3.03
C ASP A 172 -16.38 6.33 3.58
N SER A 173 -16.32 5.05 3.22
CA SER A 173 -15.21 4.15 3.59
C SER A 173 -13.88 4.61 2.97
N LYS A 174 -13.91 5.08 1.72
CA LYS A 174 -12.76 5.66 1.03
C LYS A 174 -12.24 6.90 1.77
N GLN A 175 -13.12 7.86 2.05
CA GLN A 175 -12.76 9.10 2.74
C GLN A 175 -12.13 8.80 4.11
N ARG A 176 -12.76 7.91 4.88
CA ARG A 176 -12.24 7.47 6.19
C ARG A 176 -10.85 6.84 6.08
N LEU A 177 -10.64 5.99 5.08
CA LEU A 177 -9.33 5.35 4.86
C LEU A 177 -8.25 6.38 4.52
N ILE A 178 -8.55 7.36 3.66
CA ILE A 178 -7.64 8.46 3.28
C ILE A 178 -7.26 9.27 4.54
N GLU A 179 -8.22 9.65 5.37
CA GLU A 179 -7.98 10.38 6.61
C GLU A 179 -7.07 9.60 7.57
N VAL A 180 -7.26 8.29 7.67
CA VAL A 180 -6.43 7.41 8.47
C VAL A 180 -5.00 7.37 7.93
N ILE A 181 -4.83 7.14 6.62
CA ILE A 181 -3.51 7.05 5.98
C ILE A 181 -2.74 8.37 6.12
N ASN A 182 -3.42 9.51 6.07
CA ASN A 182 -2.80 10.82 6.25
C ASN A 182 -2.25 11.06 7.67
N LYS A 183 -2.81 10.39 8.67
CA LYS A 183 -2.34 10.48 10.07
C LYS A 183 -1.14 9.57 10.39
N ILE A 184 -0.81 8.64 9.49
CA ILE A 184 0.29 7.70 9.71
C ILE A 184 1.62 8.39 9.41
N ASP A 185 2.56 8.36 10.33
CA ASP A 185 3.87 9.03 10.23
C ASP A 185 4.94 8.22 9.46
N ALA A 186 4.63 7.05 8.94
CA ALA A 186 5.53 6.28 8.10
C ALA A 186 5.68 6.89 6.70
N ALA A 187 6.86 6.79 6.10
CA ALA A 187 7.03 7.09 4.68
C ALA A 187 6.20 6.12 3.82
N LYS A 188 5.67 6.58 2.68
CA LYS A 188 4.67 5.81 1.92
C LYS A 188 4.98 5.79 0.42
N ILE A 189 4.80 4.62 -0.19
CA ILE A 189 4.60 4.52 -1.65
C ILE A 189 3.19 3.98 -1.87
N ILE A 190 2.37 4.75 -2.58
CA ILE A 190 0.96 4.46 -2.81
C ILE A 190 0.74 4.20 -4.29
N ILE A 191 0.32 3.00 -4.61
CA ILE A 191 -0.22 2.67 -5.92
C ILE A 191 -1.72 2.92 -5.86
N SER A 192 -2.22 3.83 -6.69
CA SER A 192 -3.65 4.08 -6.80
C SER A 192 -4.03 4.65 -8.17
N HIS A 193 -5.28 4.41 -8.57
CA HIS A 193 -5.95 5.09 -9.67
C HIS A 193 -6.93 6.16 -9.18
N ASP A 194 -6.99 6.36 -7.87
CA ASP A 194 -7.87 7.30 -7.20
C ASP A 194 -7.20 8.69 -7.09
N PRO A 195 -7.68 9.70 -7.85
CA PRO A 195 -7.08 11.03 -7.86
C PRO A 195 -7.18 11.73 -6.51
N ASP A 196 -8.31 11.56 -5.79
CA ASP A 196 -8.54 12.19 -4.49
C ASP A 196 -7.54 11.68 -3.46
N MET A 197 -7.36 10.34 -3.41
CA MET A 197 -6.35 9.74 -2.53
C MET A 197 -4.95 10.24 -2.87
N MET A 198 -4.56 10.19 -4.14
CA MET A 198 -3.22 10.61 -4.53
C MET A 198 -2.96 12.09 -4.26
N SER A 199 -3.91 12.97 -4.59
CA SER A 199 -3.75 14.41 -4.45
C SER A 199 -3.74 14.88 -3.00
N SER A 200 -4.47 14.19 -2.12
CA SER A 200 -4.59 14.53 -0.69
C SER A 200 -3.51 13.89 0.18
N THR A 201 -2.87 12.79 -0.28
CA THR A 201 -1.95 12.01 0.53
C THR A 201 -0.49 12.14 0.06
N CYS A 202 -0.27 12.32 -1.25
CA CYS A 202 1.06 12.25 -1.83
C CYS A 202 1.63 13.63 -2.16
N THR A 203 2.92 13.80 -1.89
CA THR A 203 3.70 15.00 -2.21
C THR A 203 4.58 14.84 -3.44
N LYS A 204 4.91 13.60 -3.80
CA LYS A 204 5.65 13.25 -5.01
C LYS A 204 4.85 12.29 -5.88
N PHE A 205 5.09 12.39 -7.19
CA PHE A 205 4.36 11.61 -8.18
C PHE A 205 5.35 10.97 -9.14
N SER A 206 5.13 9.69 -9.42
CA SER A 206 5.92 8.90 -10.36
C SER A 206 5.02 8.05 -11.24
N THR A 207 5.53 7.68 -12.40
CA THR A 207 4.86 6.78 -13.34
C THR A 207 5.83 5.72 -13.84
N ILE A 208 5.29 4.63 -14.39
CA ILE A 208 6.08 3.62 -15.10
C ILE A 208 5.87 3.82 -16.60
N ARG A 209 6.91 4.24 -17.32
CA ARG A 209 6.93 4.38 -18.77
C ARG A 209 8.16 3.68 -19.34
N ASN A 210 7.99 2.99 -20.46
CA ASN A 210 9.10 2.29 -21.13
C ASN A 210 9.93 1.42 -20.16
N CYS A 211 9.26 0.70 -19.25
CA CYS A 211 9.86 -0.14 -18.22
C CYS A 211 10.77 0.61 -17.21
N ARG A 212 10.66 1.93 -17.12
CA ARG A 212 11.38 2.79 -16.16
C ARG A 212 10.41 3.51 -15.25
N ILE A 213 10.88 3.89 -14.06
CA ILE A 213 10.12 4.74 -13.14
C ILE A 213 10.60 6.17 -13.35
N GLU A 214 9.65 7.06 -13.66
CA GLU A 214 9.94 8.46 -13.97
C GLU A 214 9.15 9.36 -13.02
N SER A 215 9.79 10.40 -12.48
CA SER A 215 9.09 11.44 -11.74
C SER A 215 8.23 12.26 -12.69
N ILE A 216 7.01 12.59 -12.25
CA ILE A 216 6.08 13.44 -12.98
C ILE A 216 5.62 14.59 -12.10
N ALA A 217 5.15 15.66 -12.70
CA ALA A 217 4.45 16.72 -12.00
C ALA A 217 3.17 16.16 -11.35
N LYS A 218 2.67 16.82 -10.30
CA LYS A 218 1.36 16.48 -9.73
C LYS A 218 0.33 16.49 -10.85
N PRO A 219 -0.42 15.40 -11.07
CA PRO A 219 -1.47 15.40 -12.10
C PRO A 219 -2.48 16.51 -11.82
N GLU A 220 -2.77 17.33 -12.82
CA GLU A 220 -3.87 18.28 -12.75
C GLU A 220 -5.17 17.52 -12.90
N MET A 221 -6.06 17.67 -11.94
CA MET A 221 -7.41 17.12 -12.03
C MET A 221 -8.23 17.99 -12.95
N HIS A 222 -8.71 17.41 -14.04
CA HIS A 222 -9.67 18.05 -14.93
C HIS A 222 -11.06 17.55 -14.59
N GLU A 223 -11.98 18.43 -14.31
CA GLU A 223 -13.39 18.08 -14.16
C GLU A 223 -14.00 17.83 -15.55
N HIS A 224 -14.44 16.60 -15.80
CA HIS A 224 -15.22 16.28 -16.98
C HIS A 224 -16.72 16.24 -16.61
N TRP A 225 -17.49 17.05 -17.29
CA TRP A 225 -18.94 17.04 -17.16
C TRP A 225 -19.55 16.02 -18.12
N HIS A 226 -20.18 14.99 -17.59
CA HIS A 226 -20.96 14.05 -18.36
C HIS A 226 -22.44 14.28 -18.11
N THR A 227 -23.24 14.40 -19.19
CA THR A 227 -24.68 14.50 -19.11
C THR A 227 -25.30 13.14 -19.42
N HIS A 228 -26.02 12.57 -18.46
CA HIS A 228 -26.75 11.32 -18.61
C HIS A 228 -28.25 11.57 -18.52
N PHE A 229 -29.04 10.73 -19.19
CA PHE A 229 -30.49 10.67 -18.99
C PHE A 229 -30.80 9.62 -17.94
N TYR A 230 -31.45 10.03 -16.85
CA TYR A 230 -31.96 9.12 -15.82
C TYR A 230 -33.44 9.41 -15.59
N GLY A 231 -34.29 8.40 -15.77
CA GLY A 231 -35.74 8.56 -15.56
C GLY A 231 -36.39 9.65 -16.43
N GLY A 232 -35.84 9.97 -17.60
CA GLY A 232 -36.34 11.00 -18.49
C GLY A 232 -36.03 12.44 -18.09
N VAL A 233 -35.32 12.64 -16.97
CA VAL A 233 -34.85 13.96 -16.52
C VAL A 233 -33.33 14.01 -16.65
N PRO A 234 -32.76 14.99 -17.40
CA PRO A 234 -31.32 15.19 -17.44
C PRO A 234 -30.77 15.53 -16.05
N HIS A 235 -29.71 14.89 -15.66
CA HIS A 235 -28.96 15.27 -14.45
C HIS A 235 -27.45 15.24 -14.76
N THR A 236 -26.73 16.07 -14.02
CA THR A 236 -25.27 16.18 -14.18
C THR A 236 -24.58 15.52 -13.00
N HIS A 237 -23.62 14.64 -13.28
CA HIS A 237 -22.70 14.11 -12.29
C HIS A 237 -21.34 14.80 -12.48
N HIS A 238 -20.75 15.23 -11.36
CA HIS A 238 -19.34 15.59 -11.34
C HIS A 238 -18.55 14.31 -11.13
N GLU A 239 -17.95 13.77 -12.19
CA GLU A 239 -16.93 12.75 -12.08
C GLU A 239 -15.58 13.46 -12.13
N SER A 240 -14.86 13.44 -10.99
CA SER A 240 -13.45 13.78 -10.95
C SER A 240 -12.69 12.64 -11.62
N THR A 241 -12.10 12.87 -12.77
CA THR A 241 -11.26 11.90 -13.48
C THR A 241 -9.79 12.07 -13.15
#